data_14b0bfd23f25e9a070d753db1b929646
#
_entry.id   14b0bfd23f25e9a070d753db1b929646
#
_cell.length_a   1.000
_cell.length_b   1.000
_cell.length_c   1.000
_cell.angle_alpha   90.00
_cell.angle_beta   90.00
_cell.angle_gamma   90.00
#
_symmetry.space_group_name_H-M   'P 1'
#
loop_
_entity.id
_entity.type
_entity.pdbx_description
1 polymer ?
#
loop_
_entity_poly.entity_id
_entity_poly.type
_entity_poly.pdbx_seq_one_letter_code
_entity_poly.pdbx_strand_id
1 'polypeptide(L)'
;MTRFSFFAALVLCYDFSGNSAEVCGQPAEINLNRQDPRIGRQVIITHEKAKLRTPVATVWESYVGEVFTVSLTNGEWMWIAEKGGWLWERDSVPFDTAIEIFSQRIAQQKTAQNYHLRGVAYIVHKKYEQAVADFAESLRLEPRNAGALNNRGQVRYLQSDYKAAIKDFTEAITIEANNPVVLNNRALAYIGLDEQDNALADLQAALDLVPQYPEALNNRGVVHQKLDQLDKAVGDFTEALKIYPQYVNALENRSFAYVEMNQYAKAIVDLESAIKFSPKSYQAVNDLAWLLATAPEESIRNKNRALTLANQACVMSAYKQWNTLDTLAAALAENGQFAEAEKWLETALTLAPEDVKQSLQAHLDQVLAQKPIRD
;
A
#
# COMPACT_ATOMS: atom_id res chain seq x y z
N MET A 1 -24.12 17.13 -14.75
CA MET A 1 -23.74 18.52 -14.42
C MET A 1 -23.79 18.67 -12.91
N THR A 2 -22.76 18.30 -12.23
CA THR A 2 -22.61 18.45 -10.77
C THR A 2 -21.55 19.53 -10.56
N ARG A 3 -22.01 20.67 -10.06
CA ARG A 3 -21.16 21.79 -9.66
C ARG A 3 -20.33 21.37 -8.47
N PHE A 4 -19.06 21.05 -8.67
CA PHE A 4 -18.08 21.05 -7.60
C PHE A 4 -17.83 22.51 -7.21
N SER A 5 -18.23 22.88 -6.00
CA SER A 5 -17.90 24.15 -5.38
C SER A 5 -16.39 24.25 -5.25
N PHE A 6 -15.78 25.08 -6.08
CA PHE A 6 -14.40 25.54 -5.93
C PHE A 6 -14.34 26.52 -4.75
N PHE A 7 -14.27 26.01 -3.52
CA PHE A 7 -13.71 26.72 -2.39
C PHE A 7 -12.35 26.09 -2.06
N ALA A 8 -11.44 26.14 -3.01
CA ALA A 8 -10.02 25.96 -2.72
C ALA A 8 -9.48 27.32 -2.29
N ALA A 9 -9.49 27.52 -1.03
CA ALA A 9 -8.75 28.48 -0.22
C ALA A 9 -7.90 29.51 -0.99
N LEU A 10 -8.51 30.61 -1.37
CA LEU A 10 -7.81 31.87 -1.57
C LEU A 10 -7.45 32.40 -0.17
N VAL A 11 -6.49 31.76 0.49
CA VAL A 11 -5.89 32.32 1.70
C VAL A 11 -4.66 33.07 1.25
N LEU A 12 -4.84 34.39 1.04
CA LEU A 12 -3.75 35.31 0.94
C LEU A 12 -2.96 35.26 2.26
N CYS A 13 -1.70 34.84 2.19
CA CYS A 13 -0.76 35.04 3.30
C CYS A 13 -0.49 36.53 3.46
N TYR A 14 -1.18 37.17 4.38
CA TYR A 14 -0.71 38.41 4.96
C TYR A 14 0.14 38.06 6.17
N ASP A 15 1.45 38.28 6.04
CA ASP A 15 2.29 38.42 7.20
C ASP A 15 1.95 39.77 7.87
N PHE A 16 1.76 39.77 9.18
CA PHE A 16 1.50 40.98 9.96
C PHE A 16 2.65 42.00 9.93
N SER A 17 3.75 41.72 9.27
CA SER A 17 4.91 42.58 9.07
C SER A 17 4.94 43.33 7.72
N GLY A 18 3.97 43.13 6.84
CA GLY A 18 3.88 43.87 5.56
C GLY A 18 4.92 43.50 4.50
N ASN A 19 5.62 42.39 4.63
CA ASN A 19 6.54 41.86 3.63
C ASN A 19 5.91 40.78 2.76
N SER A 20 6.09 40.94 1.45
CA SER A 20 5.54 40.09 0.41
C SER A 20 6.04 38.64 0.47
N ALA A 21 5.18 37.75 -0.02
CA ALA A 21 5.16 36.29 -0.02
C ALA A 21 6.41 35.52 -0.55
N GLU A 22 7.59 36.12 -0.65
CA GLU A 22 8.83 35.42 -1.06
C GLU A 22 9.37 34.43 -0.03
N VAL A 23 8.91 34.51 1.22
CA VAL A 23 9.44 33.69 2.33
C VAL A 23 9.01 32.22 2.25
N CYS A 24 7.95 31.89 1.52
CA CYS A 24 7.44 30.50 1.44
C CYS A 24 7.78 29.74 0.15
N GLY A 25 8.44 30.38 -0.82
CA GLY A 25 8.85 29.74 -2.08
C GLY A 25 7.70 29.15 -2.89
N GLN A 26 6.55 29.82 -2.88
CA GLN A 26 5.36 29.47 -3.69
C GLN A 26 5.10 30.57 -4.74
N PRO A 27 4.38 30.25 -5.83
CA PRO A 27 4.07 31.24 -6.83
C PRO A 27 3.21 32.37 -6.23
N ALA A 28 3.66 33.61 -6.39
CA ALA A 28 2.97 34.81 -5.88
C ALA A 28 1.59 35.05 -6.54
N GLU A 29 1.40 34.52 -7.75
CA GLU A 29 0.14 34.55 -8.49
C GLU A 29 -0.15 33.18 -9.09
N ILE A 30 -1.39 32.68 -8.93
CA ILE A 30 -1.82 31.41 -9.51
C ILE A 30 -2.28 31.66 -10.95
N ASN A 31 -1.39 31.46 -11.91
CA ASN A 31 -1.71 31.47 -13.33
C ASN A 31 -1.87 30.03 -13.83
N LEU A 32 -3.08 29.49 -13.75
CA LEU A 32 -3.37 28.10 -14.12
C LEU A 32 -3.30 27.91 -15.62
N ASN A 33 -2.23 27.28 -16.10
CA ASN A 33 -2.11 26.85 -17.48
C ASN A 33 -2.72 25.47 -17.66
N ARG A 34 -3.99 25.41 -18.12
CA ARG A 34 -4.72 24.15 -18.35
C ARG A 34 -4.23 23.36 -19.58
N GLN A 35 -3.35 23.92 -20.37
CA GLN A 35 -2.73 23.28 -21.55
C GLN A 35 -1.30 22.83 -21.31
N ASP A 36 -0.81 22.96 -20.08
CA ASP A 36 0.55 22.53 -19.73
C ASP A 36 0.71 21.01 -19.94
N PRO A 37 1.71 20.56 -20.72
CA PRO A 37 1.90 19.15 -21.03
C PRO A 37 2.26 18.29 -19.81
N ARG A 38 2.59 18.90 -18.67
CA ARG A 38 2.85 18.18 -17.41
C ARG A 38 1.57 17.70 -16.73
N ILE A 39 0.43 18.33 -17.00
CA ILE A 39 -0.87 17.96 -16.39
C ILE A 39 -1.26 16.54 -16.83
N GLY A 40 -1.62 15.71 -15.87
CA GLY A 40 -1.94 14.29 -16.09
C GLY A 40 -0.72 13.37 -16.17
N ARG A 41 0.51 13.90 -16.20
CA ARG A 41 1.73 13.09 -16.17
C ARG A 41 2.14 12.72 -14.75
N GLN A 42 2.77 11.59 -14.62
CA GLN A 42 3.41 11.17 -13.38
C GLN A 42 4.83 11.72 -13.30
N VAL A 43 5.25 12.05 -12.07
CA VAL A 43 6.60 12.49 -11.73
C VAL A 43 7.14 11.66 -10.58
N ILE A 44 8.45 11.43 -10.57
CA ILE A 44 9.17 10.72 -9.50
C ILE A 44 9.94 11.76 -8.69
N ILE A 45 9.81 11.73 -7.37
CA ILE A 45 10.59 12.57 -6.47
C ILE A 45 12.05 12.15 -6.50
N THR A 46 12.95 13.13 -6.65
CA THR A 46 14.39 12.93 -6.77
C THR A 46 15.19 13.67 -5.71
N HIS A 47 14.53 14.51 -4.93
CA HIS A 47 15.15 15.29 -3.86
C HIS A 47 14.72 14.76 -2.49
N GLU A 48 15.68 14.52 -1.60
CA GLU A 48 15.37 14.13 -0.23
C GLU A 48 14.60 15.24 0.47
N LYS A 49 13.48 14.88 1.13
CA LYS A 49 12.60 15.82 1.82
C LYS A 49 12.06 16.93 0.90
N ALA A 50 11.75 16.59 -0.36
CA ALA A 50 10.99 17.47 -1.22
C ALA A 50 9.68 17.86 -0.51
N LYS A 51 9.38 19.15 -0.46
CA LYS A 51 8.26 19.67 0.32
C LYS A 51 7.09 20.02 -0.58
N LEU A 52 5.94 19.40 -0.33
CA LEU A 52 4.69 19.88 -0.90
C LEU A 52 4.15 20.99 0.02
N ARG A 53 3.89 22.13 -0.55
CA ARG A 53 3.57 23.36 0.19
C ARG A 53 2.21 23.92 -0.18
N THR A 54 1.54 24.52 0.81
CA THR A 54 0.47 25.51 0.60
C THR A 54 1.02 26.89 0.95
N PRO A 55 0.27 28.00 0.70
CA PRO A 55 0.69 29.34 1.12
C PRO A 55 0.99 29.48 2.62
N VAL A 56 0.47 28.59 3.45
CA VAL A 56 0.56 28.72 4.91
C VAL A 56 1.37 27.62 5.59
N ALA A 57 1.65 26.49 4.92
CA ALA A 57 2.34 25.36 5.55
C ALA A 57 2.99 24.39 4.54
N THR A 58 3.97 23.62 5.01
CA THR A 58 4.34 22.36 4.37
C THR A 58 3.29 21.32 4.74
N VAL A 59 2.61 20.74 3.75
CA VAL A 59 1.53 19.76 3.96
C VAL A 59 2.04 18.34 3.84
N TRP A 60 3.18 18.14 3.19
CA TRP A 60 3.81 16.84 3.00
C TRP A 60 5.32 16.98 2.80
N GLU A 61 6.10 16.10 3.40
CA GLU A 61 7.50 15.86 3.05
C GLU A 61 7.59 14.54 2.31
N SER A 62 8.08 14.60 1.07
CA SER A 62 8.18 13.44 0.20
C SER A 62 9.51 12.74 0.33
N TYR A 63 9.51 11.45 0.08
CA TYR A 63 10.72 10.65 -0.02
C TYR A 63 11.12 10.45 -1.49
N VAL A 64 12.41 10.25 -1.72
CA VAL A 64 12.94 9.92 -3.04
C VAL A 64 12.25 8.63 -3.55
N GLY A 65 11.70 8.72 -4.75
CA GLY A 65 11.00 7.61 -5.40
C GLY A 65 9.48 7.63 -5.27
N GLU A 66 8.90 8.51 -4.44
CA GLU A 66 7.44 8.70 -4.50
C GLU A 66 7.02 9.19 -5.88
N VAL A 67 5.88 8.67 -6.35
CA VAL A 67 5.31 9.00 -7.66
C VAL A 67 4.00 9.73 -7.44
N PHE A 68 3.90 10.91 -8.05
CA PHE A 68 2.70 11.74 -7.99
C PHE A 68 2.16 12.06 -9.38
N THR A 69 0.86 12.29 -9.46
CA THR A 69 0.22 12.79 -10.67
C THR A 69 0.04 14.30 -10.60
N VAL A 70 0.56 15.01 -11.60
CA VAL A 70 0.42 16.46 -11.69
C VAL A 70 -1.01 16.81 -12.10
N SER A 71 -1.71 17.55 -11.26
CA SER A 71 -3.12 17.93 -11.49
C SER A 71 -3.26 19.33 -12.09
N LEU A 72 -2.38 20.24 -11.72
CA LEU A 72 -2.32 21.62 -12.23
C LEU A 72 -0.87 22.10 -12.25
N THR A 73 -0.58 23.17 -12.99
CA THR A 73 0.74 23.81 -13.02
C THR A 73 0.64 25.31 -12.86
N ASN A 74 1.69 25.92 -12.30
CA ASN A 74 1.90 27.35 -12.23
C ASN A 74 3.39 27.66 -12.31
N GLY A 75 3.89 28.00 -13.49
CA GLY A 75 5.30 28.12 -13.73
C GLY A 75 6.04 26.80 -13.44
N GLU A 76 7.04 26.85 -12.54
CA GLU A 76 7.82 25.68 -12.11
C GLU A 76 7.13 24.86 -11.00
N TRP A 77 5.95 25.26 -10.57
CA TRP A 77 5.19 24.58 -9.52
C TRP A 77 4.14 23.65 -10.10
N MET A 78 4.03 22.45 -9.52
CA MET A 78 3.08 21.41 -9.89
C MET A 78 2.17 21.11 -8.70
N TRP A 79 0.85 21.19 -8.89
CA TRP A 79 -0.12 20.85 -7.87
C TRP A 79 -0.35 19.35 -7.85
N ILE A 80 -0.18 18.75 -6.68
CA ILE A 80 -0.40 17.35 -6.40
C ILE A 80 -1.69 17.23 -5.58
N ALA A 81 -2.81 16.94 -6.26
CA ALA A 81 -4.13 16.95 -5.65
C ALA A 81 -4.29 15.89 -4.55
N GLU A 82 -3.67 14.72 -4.72
CA GLU A 82 -3.70 13.61 -3.77
C GLU A 82 -3.03 13.94 -2.41
N LYS A 83 -2.15 14.94 -2.39
CA LYS A 83 -1.47 15.42 -1.17
C LYS A 83 -1.90 16.85 -0.78
N GLY A 84 -2.64 17.54 -1.65
CA GLY A 84 -3.12 18.90 -1.39
C GLY A 84 -2.01 19.95 -1.30
N GLY A 85 -0.94 19.81 -2.09
CA GLY A 85 0.21 20.72 -2.04
C GLY A 85 0.88 20.95 -3.39
N TRP A 86 1.66 22.03 -3.45
CA TRP A 86 2.51 22.40 -4.58
C TRP A 86 3.89 21.78 -4.43
N LEU A 87 4.34 21.05 -5.46
CA LEU A 87 5.68 20.48 -5.62
C LEU A 87 6.48 21.34 -6.58
N TRP A 88 7.76 21.61 -6.29
CA TRP A 88 8.64 22.29 -7.21
C TRP A 88 9.18 21.32 -8.27
N GLU A 89 9.12 21.70 -9.55
CA GLU A 89 9.52 20.85 -10.68
C GLU A 89 10.94 20.28 -10.55
N ARG A 90 11.90 21.07 -10.05
CA ARG A 90 13.29 20.63 -9.85
C ARG A 90 13.48 19.49 -8.87
N ASP A 91 12.48 19.26 -8.00
CA ASP A 91 12.52 18.21 -6.98
C ASP A 91 12.04 16.86 -7.54
N SER A 92 11.73 16.80 -8.84
CA SER A 92 11.23 15.60 -9.50
C SER A 92 11.73 15.47 -10.95
N VAL A 93 11.49 14.31 -11.54
CA VAL A 93 11.66 14.05 -12.98
C VAL A 93 10.42 13.36 -13.54
N PRO A 94 10.11 13.51 -14.85
CA PRO A 94 9.01 12.79 -15.45
C PRO A 94 9.21 11.28 -15.32
N PHE A 95 8.16 10.57 -14.94
CA PHE A 95 8.17 9.13 -14.72
C PHE A 95 8.71 8.37 -15.95
N ASP A 96 8.14 8.65 -17.13
CA ASP A 96 8.43 7.87 -18.35
C ASP A 96 9.90 7.99 -18.81
N THR A 97 10.57 9.09 -18.51
CA THR A 97 11.94 9.40 -18.98
C THR A 97 12.98 9.36 -17.87
N ALA A 98 12.61 9.04 -16.65
CA ALA A 98 13.50 9.07 -15.49
C ALA A 98 14.77 8.22 -15.67
N ILE A 99 14.62 6.99 -16.17
CA ILE A 99 15.74 6.07 -16.42
C ILE A 99 16.70 6.65 -17.45
N GLU A 100 16.19 7.25 -18.52
CA GLU A 100 17.00 7.87 -19.56
C GLU A 100 17.76 9.07 -19.03
N ILE A 101 17.07 9.98 -18.31
CA ILE A 101 17.68 11.17 -17.70
C ILE A 101 18.83 10.78 -16.79
N PHE A 102 18.64 9.80 -15.88
CA PHE A 102 19.71 9.38 -14.99
C PHE A 102 20.81 8.62 -15.72
N SER A 103 20.51 7.88 -16.79
CA SER A 103 21.54 7.24 -17.61
C SER A 103 22.42 8.27 -18.32
N GLN A 104 21.86 9.37 -18.81
CA GLN A 104 22.63 10.48 -19.39
C GLN A 104 23.48 11.19 -18.31
N ARG A 105 22.94 11.41 -17.10
CA ARG A 105 23.71 11.97 -15.97
C ARG A 105 24.87 11.06 -15.56
N ILE A 106 24.69 9.75 -15.52
CA ILE A 106 25.74 8.76 -15.23
C ILE A 106 26.82 8.78 -16.33
N ALA A 107 26.44 8.92 -17.60
CA ALA A 107 27.39 9.01 -18.71
C ALA A 107 28.28 10.27 -18.61
N GLN A 108 27.73 11.36 -18.09
CA GLN A 108 28.45 12.60 -17.82
C GLN A 108 29.30 12.49 -16.55
N GLN A 109 28.70 11.98 -15.47
CA GLN A 109 29.34 11.89 -14.16
C GLN A 109 28.84 10.68 -13.37
N LYS A 110 29.73 9.72 -13.12
CA LYS A 110 29.47 8.50 -12.34
C LYS A 110 29.52 8.81 -10.85
N THR A 111 28.42 9.34 -10.29
CA THR A 111 28.29 9.61 -8.84
C THR A 111 27.40 8.57 -8.17
N ALA A 112 27.60 8.36 -6.86
CA ALA A 112 26.72 7.50 -6.05
C ALA A 112 25.27 7.96 -6.15
N GLN A 113 25.02 9.27 -6.09
CA GLN A 113 23.68 9.85 -6.20
C GLN A 113 23.01 9.54 -7.54
N ASN A 114 23.71 9.64 -8.68
CA ASN A 114 23.11 9.36 -9.98
C ASN A 114 22.72 7.87 -10.12
N TYR A 115 23.57 6.96 -9.63
CA TYR A 115 23.23 5.53 -9.56
C TYR A 115 22.06 5.28 -8.62
N HIS A 116 22.04 5.90 -7.43
CA HIS A 116 20.92 5.78 -6.48
C HIS A 116 19.60 6.19 -7.13
N LEU A 117 19.54 7.36 -7.75
CA LEU A 117 18.33 7.90 -8.39
C LEU A 117 17.87 7.02 -9.56
N ARG A 118 18.80 6.47 -10.35
CA ARG A 118 18.40 5.52 -11.41
C ARG A 118 17.91 4.20 -10.83
N GLY A 119 18.52 3.72 -9.76
CA GLY A 119 18.04 2.56 -9.00
C GLY A 119 16.60 2.74 -8.51
N VAL A 120 16.28 3.91 -7.96
CA VAL A 120 14.92 4.27 -7.57
C VAL A 120 13.96 4.28 -8.77
N ALA A 121 14.38 4.90 -9.89
CA ALA A 121 13.58 4.86 -11.12
C ALA A 121 13.35 3.42 -11.60
N TYR A 122 14.33 2.53 -11.50
CA TYR A 122 14.16 1.11 -11.81
C TYR A 122 13.16 0.40 -10.89
N ILE A 123 13.11 0.73 -9.57
CA ILE A 123 12.09 0.17 -8.65
C ILE A 123 10.69 0.52 -9.16
N VAL A 124 10.45 1.78 -9.45
CA VAL A 124 9.13 2.28 -9.87
C VAL A 124 8.69 1.64 -11.19
N HIS A 125 9.64 1.33 -12.07
CA HIS A 125 9.39 0.59 -13.31
C HIS A 125 9.43 -0.95 -13.14
N LYS A 126 9.50 -1.46 -11.90
CA LYS A 126 9.56 -2.90 -11.56
C LYS A 126 10.75 -3.64 -12.20
N LYS A 127 11.84 -2.93 -12.48
CA LYS A 127 13.09 -3.48 -13.03
C LYS A 127 14.06 -3.78 -11.89
N TYR A 128 13.75 -4.79 -11.10
CA TYR A 128 14.38 -5.03 -9.80
C TYR A 128 15.86 -5.41 -9.89
N GLU A 129 16.27 -6.22 -10.88
CA GLU A 129 17.66 -6.63 -11.09
C GLU A 129 18.55 -5.41 -11.40
N GLN A 130 18.05 -4.51 -12.26
CA GLN A 130 18.76 -3.27 -12.59
C GLN A 130 18.84 -2.33 -11.37
N ALA A 131 17.78 -2.26 -10.56
CA ALA A 131 17.78 -1.47 -9.33
C ALA A 131 18.85 -1.95 -8.35
N VAL A 132 18.95 -3.27 -8.10
CA VAL A 132 19.98 -3.86 -7.23
C VAL A 132 21.38 -3.56 -7.75
N ALA A 133 21.62 -3.66 -9.07
CA ALA A 133 22.91 -3.36 -9.67
C ALA A 133 23.30 -1.89 -9.48
N ASP A 134 22.37 -0.97 -9.68
CA ASP A 134 22.62 0.47 -9.51
C ASP A 134 22.86 0.84 -8.04
N PHE A 135 22.11 0.28 -7.10
CA PHE A 135 22.38 0.48 -5.68
C PHE A 135 23.73 -0.13 -5.26
N ALA A 136 24.15 -1.24 -5.86
CA ALA A 136 25.47 -1.80 -5.62
C ALA A 136 26.59 -0.86 -6.10
N GLU A 137 26.44 -0.22 -7.28
CA GLU A 137 27.38 0.80 -7.76
C GLU A 137 27.35 2.06 -6.90
N SER A 138 26.18 2.50 -6.46
CA SER A 138 26.05 3.62 -5.51
C SER A 138 26.84 3.33 -4.23
N LEU A 139 26.65 2.15 -3.65
CA LEU A 139 27.34 1.71 -2.43
C LEU A 139 28.84 1.43 -2.63
N ARG A 140 29.26 1.06 -3.83
CA ARG A 140 30.70 0.95 -4.14
C ARG A 140 31.39 2.32 -4.10
N LEU A 141 30.68 3.38 -4.52
CA LEU A 141 31.19 4.75 -4.50
C LEU A 141 31.05 5.40 -3.12
N GLU A 142 29.93 5.16 -2.43
CA GLU A 142 29.62 5.65 -1.08
C GLU A 142 29.16 4.52 -0.18
N PRO A 143 30.08 3.74 0.44
CA PRO A 143 29.72 2.56 1.22
C PRO A 143 28.85 2.82 2.45
N ARG A 144 28.86 4.05 2.99
CA ARG A 144 28.07 4.44 4.17
C ARG A 144 26.80 5.21 3.79
N ASN A 145 26.13 4.82 2.72
CA ASN A 145 24.87 5.42 2.30
C ASN A 145 23.69 4.57 2.81
N ALA A 146 23.10 4.95 3.96
CA ALA A 146 21.98 4.25 4.58
C ALA A 146 20.75 4.20 3.66
N GLY A 147 20.47 5.25 2.90
CA GLY A 147 19.35 5.29 1.94
C GLY A 147 19.51 4.28 0.80
N ALA A 148 20.73 4.15 0.25
CA ALA A 148 21.00 3.16 -0.80
C ALA A 148 20.90 1.71 -0.28
N LEU A 149 21.37 1.47 0.97
CA LEU A 149 21.22 0.17 1.64
C LEU A 149 19.73 -0.14 1.86
N ASN A 150 18.96 0.80 2.42
CA ASN A 150 17.53 0.61 2.64
C ASN A 150 16.80 0.29 1.32
N ASN A 151 17.05 1.05 0.27
CA ASN A 151 16.37 0.83 -1.02
C ASN A 151 16.78 -0.49 -1.68
N ARG A 152 18.06 -0.90 -1.57
CA ARG A 152 18.47 -2.23 -2.03
C ARG A 152 17.84 -3.35 -1.22
N GLY A 153 17.74 -3.18 0.09
CA GLY A 153 17.03 -4.09 0.99
C GLY A 153 15.55 -4.23 0.61
N GLN A 154 14.86 -3.11 0.32
CA GLN A 154 13.47 -3.14 -0.15
C GLN A 154 13.32 -3.94 -1.47
N VAL A 155 14.22 -3.74 -2.43
CA VAL A 155 14.16 -4.51 -3.69
C VAL A 155 14.36 -6.00 -3.43
N ARG A 156 15.32 -6.37 -2.58
CA ARG A 156 15.56 -7.76 -2.19
C ARG A 156 14.36 -8.37 -1.47
N TYR A 157 13.70 -7.60 -0.61
CA TYR A 157 12.44 -8.00 0.02
C TYR A 157 11.35 -8.29 -1.04
N LEU A 158 11.18 -7.41 -2.03
CA LEU A 158 10.23 -7.60 -3.13
C LEU A 158 10.55 -8.83 -4.01
N GLN A 159 11.81 -9.23 -4.06
CA GLN A 159 12.28 -10.46 -4.71
C GLN A 159 12.21 -11.69 -3.78
N SER A 160 11.65 -11.55 -2.58
CA SER A 160 11.59 -12.58 -1.53
C SER A 160 12.97 -13.04 -1.01
N ASP A 161 14.04 -12.31 -1.31
CA ASP A 161 15.37 -12.54 -0.72
C ASP A 161 15.47 -11.84 0.65
N TYR A 162 14.68 -12.34 1.59
CA TYR A 162 14.54 -11.75 2.93
C TYR A 162 15.86 -11.70 3.68
N LYS A 163 16.71 -12.74 3.54
CA LYS A 163 18.01 -12.78 4.22
C LYS A 163 18.97 -11.69 3.75
N ALA A 164 19.04 -11.46 2.45
CA ALA A 164 19.85 -10.38 1.90
C ALA A 164 19.24 -9.00 2.23
N ALA A 165 17.91 -8.88 2.26
CA ALA A 165 17.23 -7.67 2.70
C ALA A 165 17.57 -7.31 4.16
N ILE A 166 17.49 -8.28 5.08
CA ILE A 166 17.84 -8.10 6.49
C ILE A 166 19.31 -7.65 6.65
N LYS A 167 20.22 -8.20 5.85
CA LYS A 167 21.62 -7.77 5.87
C LYS A 167 21.76 -6.30 5.51
N ASP A 168 21.10 -5.86 4.42
CA ASP A 168 21.16 -4.47 3.98
C ASP A 168 20.52 -3.52 5.01
N PHE A 169 19.35 -3.87 5.54
CA PHE A 169 18.68 -3.06 6.58
C PHE A 169 19.51 -3.00 7.87
N THR A 170 20.17 -4.10 8.26
CA THR A 170 21.03 -4.12 9.44
C THR A 170 22.23 -3.19 9.25
N GLU A 171 22.86 -3.19 8.08
CA GLU A 171 23.93 -2.28 7.76
C GLU A 171 23.45 -0.81 7.73
N ALA A 172 22.26 -0.54 7.17
CA ALA A 172 21.64 0.78 7.20
C ALA A 172 21.42 1.28 8.64
N ILE A 173 20.93 0.43 9.54
CA ILE A 173 20.73 0.73 10.97
C ILE A 173 22.05 1.00 11.68
N THR A 174 23.16 0.34 11.31
CA THR A 174 24.49 0.67 11.90
C THR A 174 24.97 2.07 11.51
N ILE A 175 24.48 2.62 10.43
CA ILE A 175 24.81 3.97 9.94
C ILE A 175 23.84 4.99 10.54
N GLU A 176 22.54 4.69 10.55
CA GLU A 176 21.44 5.52 11.06
C GLU A 176 20.57 4.73 12.05
N ALA A 177 21.01 4.64 13.31
CA ALA A 177 20.38 3.78 14.32
C ALA A 177 18.92 4.13 14.62
N ASN A 178 18.53 5.41 14.44
CA ASN A 178 17.20 5.91 14.80
C ASN A 178 16.32 6.16 13.56
N ASN A 179 16.34 5.25 12.59
CA ASN A 179 15.49 5.35 11.43
C ASN A 179 14.32 4.37 11.52
N PRO A 180 13.10 4.84 11.89
CA PRO A 180 11.94 3.97 12.10
C PRO A 180 11.48 3.27 10.81
N VAL A 181 11.76 3.88 9.64
CA VAL A 181 11.39 3.28 8.34
C VAL A 181 12.24 2.04 8.07
N VAL A 182 13.55 2.10 8.35
CA VAL A 182 14.46 0.97 8.13
C VAL A 182 14.15 -0.18 9.11
N LEU A 183 13.83 0.15 10.38
CA LEU A 183 13.39 -0.82 11.37
C LEU A 183 12.09 -1.53 10.91
N ASN A 184 11.09 -0.77 10.48
CA ASN A 184 9.84 -1.34 9.96
C ASN A 184 10.09 -2.22 8.71
N ASN A 185 10.97 -1.82 7.81
CA ASN A 185 11.30 -2.59 6.61
C ASN A 185 12.04 -3.90 6.98
N ARG A 186 12.94 -3.87 7.98
CA ARG A 186 13.60 -5.08 8.47
C ARG A 186 12.63 -6.03 9.15
N ALA A 187 11.67 -5.48 9.91
CA ALA A 187 10.60 -6.27 10.51
C ALA A 187 9.76 -7.01 9.45
N LEU A 188 9.42 -6.36 8.34
CA LEU A 188 8.71 -7.02 7.23
C LEU A 188 9.53 -8.19 6.66
N ALA A 189 10.84 -8.05 6.55
CA ALA A 189 11.69 -9.14 6.09
C ALA A 189 11.78 -10.29 7.12
N TYR A 190 11.77 -9.99 8.43
CA TYR A 190 11.65 -10.99 9.49
C TYR A 190 10.28 -11.70 9.45
N ILE A 191 9.19 -10.98 9.21
CA ILE A 191 7.84 -11.58 9.00
C ILE A 191 7.87 -12.56 7.82
N GLY A 192 8.58 -12.21 6.74
CA GLY A 192 8.75 -13.07 5.57
C GLY A 192 9.56 -14.34 5.85
N LEU A 193 10.42 -14.35 6.85
CA LEU A 193 11.17 -15.53 7.33
C LEU A 193 10.48 -16.26 8.49
N ASP A 194 9.31 -15.81 8.91
CA ASP A 194 8.59 -16.34 10.07
C ASP A 194 9.36 -16.18 11.40
N GLU A 195 10.13 -15.09 11.51
CA GLU A 195 10.93 -14.71 12.69
C GLU A 195 10.20 -13.64 13.52
N GLN A 196 9.08 -14.01 14.18
CA GLN A 196 8.14 -13.10 14.84
C GLN A 196 8.80 -12.27 15.96
N ASP A 197 9.65 -12.85 16.78
CA ASP A 197 10.29 -12.14 17.90
C ASP A 197 11.19 -11.00 17.40
N ASN A 198 11.95 -11.25 16.34
CA ASN A 198 12.81 -10.24 15.72
C ASN A 198 11.96 -9.12 15.09
N ALA A 199 10.84 -9.48 14.44
CA ALA A 199 9.92 -8.52 13.87
C ALA A 199 9.28 -7.64 14.95
N LEU A 200 8.82 -8.23 16.07
CA LEU A 200 8.24 -7.46 17.19
C LEU A 200 9.25 -6.50 17.81
N ALA A 201 10.51 -6.93 17.96
CA ALA A 201 11.55 -6.06 18.52
C ALA A 201 11.79 -4.82 17.64
N ASP A 202 11.89 -5.01 16.32
CA ASP A 202 12.10 -3.91 15.38
C ASP A 202 10.87 -2.98 15.29
N LEU A 203 9.67 -3.54 15.27
CA LEU A 203 8.42 -2.76 15.24
C LEU A 203 8.23 -1.96 16.54
N GLN A 204 8.55 -2.55 17.68
CA GLN A 204 8.53 -1.83 18.96
C GLN A 204 9.54 -0.69 18.94
N ALA A 205 10.78 -0.91 18.50
CA ALA A 205 11.78 0.13 18.37
C ALA A 205 11.36 1.25 17.41
N ALA A 206 10.71 0.92 16.29
CA ALA A 206 10.16 1.91 15.36
C ALA A 206 9.05 2.76 16.02
N LEU A 207 8.19 2.14 16.80
CA LEU A 207 7.09 2.81 17.52
C LEU A 207 7.58 3.61 18.74
N ASP A 208 8.68 3.21 19.38
CA ASP A 208 9.32 4.02 20.43
C ASP A 208 9.88 5.32 19.86
N LEU A 209 10.37 5.30 18.62
CA LEU A 209 10.84 6.49 17.90
C LEU A 209 9.68 7.33 17.35
N VAL A 210 8.65 6.69 16.80
CA VAL A 210 7.49 7.34 16.20
C VAL A 210 6.22 6.62 16.65
N PRO A 211 5.61 7.01 17.79
CA PRO A 211 4.41 6.35 18.33
C PRO A 211 3.19 6.39 17.39
N GLN A 212 3.13 7.38 16.51
CA GLN A 212 2.06 7.54 15.51
C GLN A 212 2.51 7.09 14.11
N TYR A 213 3.00 5.85 13.99
CA TYR A 213 3.43 5.24 12.73
C TYR A 213 2.43 4.15 12.31
N PRO A 214 1.41 4.47 11.46
CA PRO A 214 0.33 3.52 11.14
C PRO A 214 0.82 2.22 10.54
N GLU A 215 1.84 2.26 9.67
CA GLU A 215 2.38 1.07 9.02
C GLU A 215 3.06 0.14 10.03
N ALA A 216 3.82 0.67 10.97
CA ALA A 216 4.46 -0.14 12.01
C ALA A 216 3.43 -0.74 12.98
N LEU A 217 2.39 0.01 13.34
CA LEU A 217 1.25 -0.51 14.12
C LEU A 217 0.55 -1.63 13.38
N ASN A 218 0.20 -1.42 12.10
CA ASN A 218 -0.42 -2.46 11.28
C ASN A 218 0.45 -3.73 11.22
N ASN A 219 1.74 -3.59 10.95
CA ASN A 219 2.65 -4.71 10.84
C ASN A 219 2.82 -5.45 12.18
N ARG A 220 2.84 -4.73 13.32
CA ARG A 220 2.86 -5.34 14.66
C ARG A 220 1.57 -6.10 14.95
N GLY A 221 0.43 -5.55 14.55
CA GLY A 221 -0.86 -6.23 14.61
C GLY A 221 -0.87 -7.54 13.80
N VAL A 222 -0.30 -7.55 12.59
CA VAL A 222 -0.17 -8.78 11.78
C VAL A 222 0.71 -9.82 12.49
N VAL A 223 1.80 -9.41 13.14
CA VAL A 223 2.64 -10.35 13.92
C VAL A 223 1.88 -10.89 15.14
N HIS A 224 1.17 -10.02 15.87
CA HIS A 224 0.33 -10.45 16.99
C HIS A 224 -0.75 -11.45 16.56
N GLN A 225 -1.37 -11.24 15.39
CA GLN A 225 -2.36 -12.16 14.82
C GLN A 225 -1.74 -13.52 14.51
N LYS A 226 -0.57 -13.56 13.85
CA LYS A 226 0.18 -14.81 13.61
C LYS A 226 0.51 -15.59 14.90
N LEU A 227 0.64 -14.88 16.01
CA LEU A 227 0.89 -15.44 17.34
C LEU A 227 -0.40 -15.76 18.12
N ASP A 228 -1.56 -15.72 17.47
CA ASP A 228 -2.90 -15.90 18.07
C ASP A 228 -3.21 -14.91 19.22
N GLN A 229 -2.57 -13.75 19.20
CA GLN A 229 -2.77 -12.67 20.18
C GLN A 229 -3.79 -11.66 19.65
N LEU A 230 -4.99 -12.12 19.35
CA LEU A 230 -6.01 -11.39 18.60
C LEU A 230 -6.40 -10.04 19.23
N ASP A 231 -6.50 -9.97 20.56
CA ASP A 231 -6.81 -8.70 21.25
C ASP A 231 -5.73 -7.64 21.03
N LYS A 232 -4.45 -8.04 21.04
CA LYS A 232 -3.34 -7.13 20.76
C LYS A 232 -3.35 -6.69 19.29
N ALA A 233 -3.61 -7.63 18.37
CA ALA A 233 -3.72 -7.34 16.95
C ALA A 233 -4.81 -6.30 16.68
N VAL A 234 -6.02 -6.51 17.20
CA VAL A 234 -7.14 -5.56 17.08
C VAL A 234 -6.80 -4.21 17.72
N GLY A 235 -6.07 -4.20 18.85
CA GLY A 235 -5.56 -3.00 19.48
C GLY A 235 -4.67 -2.19 18.53
N ASP A 236 -3.66 -2.81 17.95
CA ASP A 236 -2.71 -2.18 17.04
C ASP A 236 -3.37 -1.67 15.76
N PHE A 237 -4.23 -2.49 15.12
CA PHE A 237 -4.99 -2.04 13.94
C PHE A 237 -5.91 -0.86 14.28
N THR A 238 -6.51 -0.85 15.47
CA THR A 238 -7.37 0.25 15.92
C THR A 238 -6.57 1.53 16.10
N GLU A 239 -5.38 1.48 16.69
CA GLU A 239 -4.51 2.65 16.81
C GLU A 239 -4.04 3.14 15.42
N ALA A 240 -3.68 2.23 14.50
CA ALA A 240 -3.34 2.59 13.11
C ALA A 240 -4.51 3.33 12.43
N LEU A 241 -5.74 2.87 12.62
CA LEU A 241 -6.94 3.46 12.03
C LEU A 241 -7.38 4.77 12.72
N LYS A 242 -7.02 5.01 13.96
CA LYS A 242 -7.21 6.34 14.59
C LYS A 242 -6.31 7.40 13.94
N ILE A 243 -5.08 7.02 13.56
CA ILE A 243 -4.13 7.90 12.90
C ILE A 243 -4.51 8.08 11.43
N TYR A 244 -4.80 6.97 10.74
CA TYR A 244 -5.16 6.96 9.32
C TYR A 244 -6.46 6.17 9.09
N PRO A 245 -7.65 6.82 9.19
CA PRO A 245 -8.94 6.14 9.10
C PRO A 245 -9.24 5.45 7.77
N GLN A 246 -8.51 5.81 6.70
CA GLN A 246 -8.66 5.24 5.36
C GLN A 246 -7.60 4.15 5.05
N TYR A 247 -6.91 3.64 6.06
CA TYR A 247 -5.88 2.62 5.88
C TYR A 247 -6.51 1.27 5.60
N VAL A 248 -6.70 0.98 4.31
CA VAL A 248 -7.42 -0.22 3.82
C VAL A 248 -6.82 -1.50 4.38
N ASN A 249 -5.48 -1.65 4.35
CA ASN A 249 -4.84 -2.86 4.87
C ASN A 249 -5.14 -3.09 6.37
N ALA A 250 -5.18 -2.03 7.18
CA ALA A 250 -5.51 -2.16 8.59
C ALA A 250 -6.99 -2.51 8.82
N LEU A 251 -7.90 -2.02 7.96
CA LEU A 251 -9.31 -2.42 7.97
C LEU A 251 -9.47 -3.91 7.61
N GLU A 252 -8.84 -4.35 6.53
CA GLU A 252 -8.88 -5.76 6.08
C GLU A 252 -8.27 -6.68 7.15
N ASN A 253 -7.10 -6.35 7.70
CA ASN A 253 -6.44 -7.14 8.75
C ASN A 253 -7.29 -7.18 10.04
N ARG A 254 -7.88 -6.05 10.46
CA ARG A 254 -8.74 -6.03 11.66
C ARG A 254 -10.03 -6.81 11.44
N SER A 255 -10.60 -6.76 10.23
CA SER A 255 -11.77 -7.56 9.89
C SER A 255 -11.48 -9.04 10.01
N PHE A 256 -10.32 -9.49 9.52
CA PHE A 256 -9.90 -10.87 9.65
C PHE A 256 -9.73 -11.28 11.13
N ALA A 257 -9.06 -10.46 11.94
CA ALA A 257 -8.95 -10.71 13.38
C ALA A 257 -10.33 -10.78 14.08
N TYR A 258 -11.29 -9.92 13.67
CA TYR A 258 -12.66 -10.00 14.18
C TYR A 258 -13.38 -11.29 13.77
N VAL A 259 -13.15 -11.80 12.56
CA VAL A 259 -13.70 -13.09 12.13
C VAL A 259 -13.16 -14.22 13.02
N GLU A 260 -11.85 -14.26 13.27
CA GLU A 260 -11.22 -15.24 14.15
C GLU A 260 -11.74 -15.16 15.60
N MET A 261 -12.13 -13.96 16.05
CA MET A 261 -12.78 -13.74 17.34
C MET A 261 -14.30 -13.99 17.34
N ASN A 262 -14.89 -14.46 16.25
CA ASN A 262 -16.34 -14.61 16.03
C ASN A 262 -17.13 -13.28 16.18
N GLN A 263 -16.48 -12.14 15.95
CA GLN A 263 -17.10 -10.80 16.02
C GLN A 263 -17.54 -10.33 14.63
N TYR A 264 -18.32 -11.14 13.94
CA TYR A 264 -18.67 -10.97 12.53
C TYR A 264 -19.28 -9.62 12.17
N ALA A 265 -20.14 -9.07 13.05
CA ALA A 265 -20.74 -7.76 12.82
C ALA A 265 -19.67 -6.63 12.73
N LYS A 266 -18.59 -6.70 13.52
CA LYS A 266 -17.50 -5.74 13.45
C LYS A 266 -16.66 -5.94 12.19
N ALA A 267 -16.41 -7.19 11.81
CA ALA A 267 -15.71 -7.52 10.56
C ALA A 267 -16.43 -6.93 9.34
N ILE A 268 -17.76 -7.04 9.29
CA ILE A 268 -18.57 -6.45 8.20
C ILE A 268 -18.37 -4.94 8.11
N VAL A 269 -18.39 -4.22 9.23
CA VAL A 269 -18.20 -2.75 9.26
C VAL A 269 -16.83 -2.36 8.70
N ASP A 270 -15.78 -3.10 9.04
CA ASP A 270 -14.43 -2.85 8.53
C ASP A 270 -14.32 -3.15 7.03
N LEU A 271 -14.88 -4.27 6.57
CA LEU A 271 -14.89 -4.62 5.15
C LEU A 271 -15.70 -3.62 4.31
N GLU A 272 -16.85 -3.17 4.80
CA GLU A 272 -17.63 -2.11 4.13
C GLU A 272 -16.85 -0.79 4.03
N SER A 273 -16.09 -0.46 5.09
CA SER A 273 -15.20 0.71 5.09
C SER A 273 -14.04 0.53 4.10
N ALA A 274 -13.42 -0.64 4.05
CA ALA A 274 -12.37 -0.98 3.09
C ALA A 274 -12.86 -0.84 1.64
N ILE A 275 -14.03 -1.38 1.32
CA ILE A 275 -14.68 -1.25 -0.01
C ILE A 275 -14.95 0.22 -0.34
N LYS A 276 -15.44 1.01 0.62
CA LYS A 276 -15.71 2.43 0.43
C LYS A 276 -14.44 3.21 0.09
N PHE A 277 -13.32 2.94 0.76
CA PHE A 277 -12.05 3.65 0.55
C PHE A 277 -11.26 3.11 -0.64
N SER A 278 -11.40 1.81 -0.96
CA SER A 278 -10.77 1.17 -2.12
C SER A 278 -11.79 0.39 -2.96
N PRO A 279 -12.64 1.07 -3.74
CA PRO A 279 -13.69 0.41 -4.52
C PRO A 279 -13.18 -0.55 -5.61
N LYS A 280 -11.87 -0.52 -5.89
CA LYS A 280 -11.20 -1.40 -6.86
C LYS A 280 -10.52 -2.61 -6.21
N SER A 281 -10.53 -2.73 -4.88
CA SER A 281 -10.02 -3.91 -4.18
C SER A 281 -11.04 -5.04 -4.30
N TYR A 282 -10.75 -6.04 -5.13
CA TYR A 282 -11.60 -7.22 -5.18
C TYR A 282 -11.51 -8.05 -3.88
N GLN A 283 -10.41 -7.92 -3.13
CA GLN A 283 -10.17 -8.69 -1.90
C GLN A 283 -11.23 -8.36 -0.84
N ALA A 284 -11.40 -7.09 -0.47
CA ALA A 284 -12.40 -6.70 0.52
C ALA A 284 -13.83 -7.07 0.09
N VAL A 285 -14.14 -6.97 -1.22
CA VAL A 285 -15.44 -7.40 -1.77
C VAL A 285 -15.62 -8.90 -1.63
N ASN A 286 -14.58 -9.68 -1.93
CA ASN A 286 -14.55 -11.12 -1.79
C ASN A 286 -14.74 -11.56 -0.34
N ASP A 287 -13.99 -10.96 0.58
CA ASP A 287 -14.01 -11.34 1.99
C ASP A 287 -15.38 -11.03 2.64
N LEU A 288 -15.99 -9.90 2.25
CA LEU A 288 -17.37 -9.60 2.67
C LEU A 288 -18.38 -10.60 2.09
N ALA A 289 -18.22 -10.98 0.81
CA ALA A 289 -19.09 -11.97 0.17
C ALA A 289 -18.96 -13.32 0.86
N TRP A 290 -17.74 -13.77 1.14
CA TRP A 290 -17.44 -14.99 1.87
C TRP A 290 -18.13 -15.00 3.23
N LEU A 291 -17.90 -13.97 4.03
CA LEU A 291 -18.49 -13.86 5.38
C LEU A 291 -20.03 -13.90 5.33
N LEU A 292 -20.65 -13.20 4.39
CA LEU A 292 -22.11 -13.20 4.23
C LEU A 292 -22.67 -14.52 3.69
N ALA A 293 -21.87 -15.37 3.05
CA ALA A 293 -22.28 -16.68 2.56
C ALA A 293 -22.09 -17.79 3.60
N THR A 294 -20.98 -17.75 4.36
CA THR A 294 -20.50 -18.91 5.12
C THR A 294 -20.61 -18.76 6.63
N ALA A 295 -20.83 -17.54 7.17
CA ALA A 295 -20.84 -17.30 8.62
C ALA A 295 -21.72 -18.31 9.36
N PRO A 296 -21.24 -18.88 10.49
CA PRO A 296 -22.02 -19.82 11.30
C PRO A 296 -23.36 -19.24 11.77
N GLU A 297 -23.37 -17.97 12.14
CA GLU A 297 -24.56 -17.25 12.63
C GLU A 297 -25.50 -16.90 11.47
N GLU A 298 -26.72 -17.38 11.52
CA GLU A 298 -27.75 -17.12 10.49
C GLU A 298 -28.05 -15.61 10.35
N SER A 299 -28.02 -14.86 11.45
CA SER A 299 -28.28 -13.42 11.47
C SER A 299 -27.25 -12.60 10.69
N ILE A 300 -26.07 -13.13 10.48
CA ILE A 300 -24.96 -12.53 9.71
C ILE A 300 -25.11 -12.85 8.22
N ARG A 301 -25.62 -14.03 7.88
CA ARG A 301 -25.73 -14.46 6.49
C ARG A 301 -26.74 -13.63 5.69
N ASN A 302 -26.35 -13.28 4.48
CA ASN A 302 -27.24 -12.62 3.51
C ASN A 302 -26.94 -13.17 2.11
N LYS A 303 -27.64 -14.23 1.76
CA LYS A 303 -27.43 -14.99 0.53
C LYS A 303 -27.49 -14.15 -0.74
N ASN A 304 -28.43 -13.19 -0.83
CA ASN A 304 -28.58 -12.35 -2.02
C ASN A 304 -27.43 -11.35 -2.15
N ARG A 305 -27.04 -10.72 -1.03
CA ARG A 305 -25.92 -9.79 -0.99
C ARG A 305 -24.60 -10.52 -1.23
N ALA A 306 -24.42 -11.70 -0.62
CA ALA A 306 -23.26 -12.56 -0.84
C ALA A 306 -23.07 -12.88 -2.32
N LEU A 307 -24.13 -13.34 -3.01
CA LEU A 307 -24.06 -13.67 -4.43
C LEU A 307 -23.74 -12.44 -5.30
N THR A 308 -24.33 -11.29 -4.99
CA THR A 308 -24.05 -10.05 -5.71
C THR A 308 -22.57 -9.66 -5.59
N LEU A 309 -22.03 -9.67 -4.37
CA LEU A 309 -20.63 -9.31 -4.09
C LEU A 309 -19.65 -10.34 -4.66
N ALA A 310 -19.95 -11.63 -4.55
CA ALA A 310 -19.11 -12.70 -5.10
C ALA A 310 -18.98 -12.57 -6.63
N ASN A 311 -20.08 -12.32 -7.35
CA ASN A 311 -20.04 -12.02 -8.77
C ASN A 311 -19.21 -10.76 -9.07
N GLN A 312 -19.36 -9.71 -8.28
CA GLN A 312 -18.57 -8.49 -8.43
C GLN A 312 -17.08 -8.80 -8.26
N ALA A 313 -16.67 -9.55 -7.23
CA ALA A 313 -15.28 -9.95 -7.00
C ALA A 313 -14.71 -10.78 -8.17
N CYS A 314 -15.51 -11.72 -8.71
CA CYS A 314 -15.12 -12.51 -9.89
C CYS A 314 -14.91 -11.62 -11.13
N VAL A 315 -15.79 -10.67 -11.41
CA VAL A 315 -15.64 -9.72 -12.51
C VAL A 315 -14.38 -8.88 -12.32
N MET A 316 -14.15 -8.35 -11.11
CA MET A 316 -12.98 -7.52 -10.79
C MET A 316 -11.66 -8.29 -10.93
N SER A 317 -11.64 -9.58 -10.58
CA SER A 317 -10.49 -10.48 -10.73
C SER A 317 -10.40 -11.13 -12.12
N ALA A 318 -11.30 -10.77 -13.04
CA ALA A 318 -11.44 -11.37 -14.37
C ALA A 318 -11.57 -12.91 -14.32
N TYR A 319 -12.18 -13.46 -13.27
CA TYR A 319 -12.34 -14.90 -13.03
C TYR A 319 -11.01 -15.69 -13.01
N LYS A 320 -9.91 -15.05 -12.63
CA LYS A 320 -8.57 -15.67 -12.64
C LYS A 320 -8.07 -16.06 -11.24
N GLN A 321 -8.81 -15.73 -10.22
CA GLN A 321 -8.43 -15.98 -8.83
C GLN A 321 -9.27 -17.11 -8.26
N TRP A 322 -8.63 -18.19 -7.83
CA TRP A 322 -9.31 -19.37 -7.26
C TRP A 322 -10.19 -19.01 -6.06
N ASN A 323 -9.73 -18.11 -5.18
CA ASN A 323 -10.46 -17.70 -3.99
C ASN A 323 -11.77 -16.96 -4.32
N THR A 324 -11.81 -16.14 -5.39
CA THR A 324 -13.07 -15.49 -5.79
C THR A 324 -14.08 -16.49 -6.40
N LEU A 325 -13.58 -17.54 -7.04
CA LEU A 325 -14.45 -18.62 -7.57
C LEU A 325 -15.00 -19.49 -6.45
N ASP A 326 -14.21 -19.78 -5.44
CA ASP A 326 -14.65 -20.48 -4.22
C ASP A 326 -15.73 -19.69 -3.48
N THR A 327 -15.51 -18.39 -3.30
CA THR A 327 -16.52 -17.48 -2.71
C THR A 327 -17.82 -17.44 -3.53
N LEU A 328 -17.71 -17.43 -4.86
CA LEU A 328 -18.88 -17.49 -5.73
C LEU A 328 -19.63 -18.81 -5.55
N ALA A 329 -18.91 -19.91 -5.49
CA ALA A 329 -19.51 -21.22 -5.24
C ALA A 329 -20.20 -21.31 -3.87
N ALA A 330 -19.58 -20.74 -2.81
CA ALA A 330 -20.19 -20.67 -1.50
C ALA A 330 -21.50 -19.86 -1.51
N ALA A 331 -21.50 -18.70 -2.19
CA ALA A 331 -22.67 -17.86 -2.33
C ALA A 331 -23.80 -18.54 -3.15
N LEU A 332 -23.45 -19.29 -4.20
CA LEU A 332 -24.39 -20.09 -4.99
C LEU A 332 -24.98 -21.24 -4.16
N ALA A 333 -24.14 -21.95 -3.41
CA ALA A 333 -24.59 -23.06 -2.54
C ALA A 333 -25.54 -22.57 -1.42
N GLU A 334 -25.25 -21.37 -0.84
CA GLU A 334 -26.14 -20.73 0.16
C GLU A 334 -27.49 -20.33 -0.48
N ASN A 335 -27.52 -20.11 -1.80
CA ASN A 335 -28.77 -19.90 -2.56
C ASN A 335 -29.41 -21.18 -3.11
N GLY A 336 -28.88 -22.37 -2.80
CA GLY A 336 -29.37 -23.66 -3.26
C GLY A 336 -29.03 -24.02 -4.72
N GLN A 337 -28.11 -23.27 -5.35
CA GLN A 337 -27.69 -23.44 -6.74
C GLN A 337 -26.46 -24.37 -6.83
N PHE A 338 -26.56 -25.57 -6.29
CA PHE A 338 -25.45 -26.51 -6.09
C PHE A 338 -24.78 -26.93 -7.40
N ALA A 339 -25.53 -27.18 -8.47
CA ALA A 339 -24.96 -27.58 -9.77
C ALA A 339 -24.08 -26.48 -10.42
N GLU A 340 -24.37 -25.23 -10.12
CA GLU A 340 -23.55 -24.11 -10.59
C GLU A 340 -22.34 -23.90 -9.69
N ALA A 341 -22.51 -24.05 -8.37
CA ALA A 341 -21.44 -24.00 -7.38
C ALA A 341 -20.35 -25.06 -7.66
N GLU A 342 -20.75 -26.31 -7.99
CA GLU A 342 -19.85 -27.39 -8.38
C GLU A 342 -18.91 -26.98 -9.50
N LYS A 343 -19.44 -26.42 -10.60
CA LYS A 343 -18.63 -25.99 -11.76
C LYS A 343 -17.57 -24.94 -11.39
N TRP A 344 -17.93 -24.01 -10.51
CA TRP A 344 -16.98 -22.98 -10.09
C TRP A 344 -15.91 -23.53 -9.15
N LEU A 345 -16.24 -24.50 -8.27
CA LEU A 345 -15.24 -25.18 -7.43
C LEU A 345 -14.29 -26.04 -8.25
N GLU A 346 -14.79 -26.77 -9.26
CA GLU A 346 -13.92 -27.51 -10.20
C GLU A 346 -12.95 -26.55 -10.91
N THR A 347 -13.43 -25.38 -11.33
CA THR A 347 -12.57 -24.34 -11.93
C THR A 347 -11.56 -23.80 -10.91
N ALA A 348 -11.99 -23.50 -9.68
CA ALA A 348 -11.11 -23.04 -8.60
C ALA A 348 -9.99 -24.04 -8.32
N LEU A 349 -10.30 -25.35 -8.26
CA LEU A 349 -9.31 -26.43 -8.07
C LEU A 349 -8.24 -26.47 -9.16
N THR A 350 -8.57 -26.09 -10.40
CA THR A 350 -7.57 -26.04 -11.49
C THR A 350 -6.61 -24.86 -11.36
N LEU A 351 -7.05 -23.76 -10.72
CA LEU A 351 -6.27 -22.53 -10.58
C LEU A 351 -5.53 -22.46 -9.25
N ALA A 352 -5.97 -23.23 -8.26
CA ALA A 352 -5.47 -23.17 -6.90
C ALA A 352 -4.06 -23.77 -6.76
N PRO A 353 -3.22 -23.19 -5.89
CA PRO A 353 -1.97 -23.81 -5.49
C PRO A 353 -2.23 -25.07 -4.66
N GLU A 354 -1.24 -25.96 -4.59
CA GLU A 354 -1.41 -27.32 -4.05
C GLU A 354 -1.83 -27.35 -2.57
N ASP A 355 -1.34 -26.41 -1.79
CA ASP A 355 -1.56 -26.30 -0.35
C ASP A 355 -3.02 -25.97 0.03
N VAL A 356 -3.81 -25.39 -0.88
CA VAL A 356 -5.24 -25.06 -0.62
C VAL A 356 -6.23 -26.04 -1.26
N LYS A 357 -5.77 -26.95 -2.13
CA LYS A 357 -6.65 -27.87 -2.85
C LYS A 357 -7.45 -28.80 -1.94
N GLN A 358 -6.89 -29.18 -0.79
CA GLN A 358 -7.60 -30.01 0.18
C GLN A 358 -8.83 -29.30 0.75
N SER A 359 -8.72 -28.01 1.07
CA SER A 359 -9.85 -27.20 1.55
C SER A 359 -10.92 -27.05 0.46
N LEU A 360 -10.51 -26.70 -0.76
CA LEU A 360 -11.44 -26.61 -1.90
C LEU A 360 -12.14 -27.91 -2.20
N GLN A 361 -11.47 -29.06 -2.05
CA GLN A 361 -12.10 -30.37 -2.21
C GLN A 361 -13.17 -30.61 -1.12
N ALA A 362 -12.90 -30.20 0.12
CA ALA A 362 -13.89 -30.30 1.20
C ALA A 362 -15.12 -29.42 0.92
N HIS A 363 -14.95 -28.24 0.34
CA HIS A 363 -16.06 -27.38 -0.12
C HIS A 363 -16.85 -28.07 -1.26
N LEU A 364 -16.16 -28.66 -2.23
CA LEU A 364 -16.79 -29.41 -3.31
C LEU A 364 -17.62 -30.60 -2.78
N ASP A 365 -17.09 -31.34 -1.81
CA ASP A 365 -17.79 -32.47 -1.19
C ASP A 365 -19.08 -32.02 -0.45
N GLN A 366 -19.05 -30.84 0.21
CA GLN A 366 -20.27 -30.25 0.80
C GLN A 366 -21.30 -29.90 -0.29
N VAL A 367 -20.88 -29.30 -1.38
CA VAL A 367 -21.74 -28.91 -2.51
C VAL A 367 -22.34 -30.12 -3.19
N LEU A 368 -21.57 -31.19 -3.44
CA LEU A 368 -22.06 -32.46 -3.99
C LEU A 368 -23.08 -33.14 -3.06
N ALA A 369 -22.92 -32.95 -1.76
CA ALA A 369 -23.91 -33.39 -0.77
C ALA A 369 -25.14 -32.46 -0.65
N GLN A 370 -25.27 -31.47 -1.53
CA GLN A 370 -26.29 -30.41 -1.52
C GLN A 370 -26.37 -29.66 -0.18
N LYS A 371 -25.21 -29.36 0.39
CA LYS A 371 -25.07 -28.58 1.62
C LYS A 371 -24.39 -27.24 1.32
N PRO A 372 -24.82 -26.16 1.96
CA PRO A 372 -24.06 -24.90 1.93
C PRO A 372 -22.65 -25.09 2.52
N ILE A 373 -21.68 -24.33 2.00
CA ILE A 373 -20.33 -24.32 2.54
C ILE A 373 -20.33 -23.64 3.90
N ARG A 374 -19.68 -24.28 4.88
CA ARG A 374 -19.47 -23.76 6.23
C ARG A 374 -18.05 -24.10 6.65
N ASP A 375 -17.31 -23.10 7.10
CA ASP A 375 -15.99 -23.24 7.70
C ASP A 375 -16.10 -23.30 9.22
#